data_fe7d225910a85e122c17dffda528e04b
#
_entry.id   fe7d225910a85e122c17dffda528e04b
#
_cell.length_a   1.000
_cell.length_b   1.000
_cell.length_c   1.000
_cell.angle_alpha   90.00
_cell.angle_beta   90.00
_cell.angle_gamma   90.00
#
_symmetry.space_group_name_H-M   'P 1'
#
loop_
_entity.id
_entity.type
_entity.pdbx_description
1 polymer ?
#
loop_
_entity_poly.entity_id
_entity_poly.type
_entity_poly.pdbx_seq_one_letter_code
_entity_poly.pdbx_strand_id
1 'polypeptide(L)'
;MYKRQIYNTYVLEMAVREGVNVFNNPRSLRDCNEKVYATEFPHCCTKHIVTSRKDLLANFVGEFKDTVIKPLDGMGGASIFRLKSNDPNLNVILETITHHFTEKVMIQEFIPEISEGDKRILLVNGEPMGAAIARIPAEGELRGNLAAGASAVAKSLSERDLWICKEVGPSLVKKGLLLVGLDTV
;
A
#
# COMPACT_ATOMS: atom_id res chain seq x y z
N MET A 1 -4.88 7.85 6.56
CA MET A 1 -3.92 8.67 7.37
C MET A 1 -4.64 9.18 8.61
N TYR A 2 -4.10 8.92 9.80
CA TYR A 2 -4.71 9.39 11.05
C TYR A 2 -4.75 10.92 11.09
N LYS A 3 -5.82 11.50 11.62
CA LYS A 3 -5.98 12.97 11.76
C LYS A 3 -4.74 13.65 12.35
N ARG A 4 -4.09 13.00 13.34
CA ARG A 4 -2.86 13.48 13.98
C ARG A 4 -1.68 13.63 13.00
N GLN A 5 -1.53 12.72 12.04
CA GLN A 5 -0.48 12.81 11.02
C GLN A 5 -0.72 13.97 10.06
N ILE A 6 -1.98 14.26 9.72
CA ILE A 6 -2.34 15.42 8.89
C ILE A 6 -1.91 16.72 9.58
N TYR A 7 -2.18 16.88 10.88
CA TYR A 7 -1.78 18.07 11.63
C TYR A 7 -0.26 18.26 11.65
N ASN A 8 0.53 17.17 11.80
CA ASN A 8 1.98 17.26 11.73
C ASN A 8 2.47 17.80 10.38
N THR A 9 1.82 17.44 9.28
CA THR A 9 2.19 17.96 7.96
C THR A 9 1.91 19.46 7.81
N TYR A 10 0.91 20.01 8.48
CA TYR A 10 0.68 21.46 8.51
C TYR A 10 1.81 22.19 9.27
N VAL A 11 2.26 21.64 10.40
CA VAL A 11 3.42 22.19 11.14
C VAL A 11 4.68 22.13 10.28
N LEU A 12 4.92 21.03 9.56
CA LEU A 12 6.05 20.92 8.65
C LEU A 12 5.97 21.90 7.48
N GLU A 13 4.77 22.22 6.96
CA GLU A 13 4.60 23.27 5.94
C GLU A 13 4.94 24.66 6.48
N MET A 14 4.64 24.95 7.75
CA MET A 14 5.06 26.19 8.38
C MET A 14 6.59 26.28 8.46
N ALA A 15 7.25 25.17 8.87
CA ALA A 15 8.71 25.10 8.90
C ALA A 15 9.34 25.34 7.50
N VAL A 16 8.75 24.79 6.45
CA VAL A 16 9.19 25.05 5.05
C VAL A 16 9.09 26.53 4.70
N ARG A 17 8.02 27.22 5.12
CA ARG A 17 7.85 28.68 4.88
C ARG A 17 8.90 29.52 5.59
N GLU A 18 9.39 29.04 6.74
CA GLU A 18 10.48 29.65 7.51
C GLU A 18 11.89 29.25 6.98
N GLY A 19 11.97 28.60 5.82
CA GLY A 19 13.23 28.22 5.18
C GLY A 19 13.87 26.92 5.67
N VAL A 20 13.16 26.11 6.46
CA VAL A 20 13.66 24.80 6.91
C VAL A 20 13.54 23.78 5.76
N ASN A 21 14.62 23.06 5.48
CA ASN A 21 14.58 21.94 4.55
C ASN A 21 13.83 20.75 5.14
N VAL A 22 12.67 20.41 4.57
CA VAL A 22 11.84 19.28 4.98
C VAL A 22 11.72 18.26 3.84
N PHE A 23 12.07 17.02 4.10
CA PHE A 23 11.92 15.87 3.20
C PHE A 23 11.02 14.82 3.86
N ASN A 24 9.98 14.35 3.21
CA ASN A 24 9.40 14.69 1.89
C ASN A 24 8.54 15.94 1.97
N ASN A 25 8.05 16.42 0.80
CA ASN A 25 7.11 17.53 0.72
C ASN A 25 5.86 17.24 1.58
N PRO A 26 5.57 18.07 2.61
CA PRO A 26 4.48 17.79 3.55
C PRO A 26 3.08 17.75 2.91
N ARG A 27 2.86 18.55 1.86
CA ARG A 27 1.60 18.55 1.11
C ARG A 27 1.43 17.24 0.37
N SER A 28 2.47 16.76 -0.29
CA SER A 28 2.43 15.50 -1.02
C SER A 28 2.25 14.29 -0.10
N LEU A 29 2.76 14.34 1.14
CA LEU A 29 2.47 13.32 2.15
C LEU A 29 0.98 13.23 2.50
N ARG A 30 0.24 14.35 2.44
CA ARG A 30 -1.22 14.33 2.62
C ARG A 30 -1.95 13.84 1.38
N ASP A 31 -1.50 14.30 0.21
CA ASP A 31 -2.21 14.11 -1.06
C ASP A 31 -1.97 12.70 -1.65
N CYS A 32 -0.86 12.05 -1.28
CA CYS A 32 -0.49 10.73 -1.78
C CYS A 32 -0.68 9.66 -0.69
N ASN A 33 -1.94 9.23 -0.47
CA ASN A 33 -2.19 8.05 0.34
C ASN A 33 -1.55 6.82 -0.33
N GLU A 34 -0.76 6.04 0.39
CA GLU A 34 0.06 4.94 -0.15
C GLU A 34 -0.74 3.87 -0.92
N LYS A 35 -2.02 3.66 -0.57
CA LYS A 35 -2.88 2.70 -1.28
C LYS A 35 -3.56 3.34 -2.48
N VAL A 36 -4.16 4.53 -2.27
CA VAL A 36 -4.89 5.23 -3.35
C VAL A 36 -3.91 5.73 -4.41
N TYR A 37 -2.75 6.24 -4.03
CA TYR A 37 -1.77 6.73 -5.00
C TYR A 37 -1.21 5.64 -5.92
N ALA A 38 -1.16 4.39 -5.46
CA ALA A 38 -0.81 3.25 -6.31
C ALA A 38 -1.76 3.08 -7.52
N THR A 39 -3.01 3.55 -7.41
CA THR A 39 -3.99 3.47 -8.52
C THR A 39 -3.64 4.36 -9.73
N GLU A 40 -2.74 5.33 -9.57
CA GLU A 40 -2.18 6.13 -10.66
C GLU A 40 -1.29 5.28 -11.61
N PHE A 41 -0.87 4.10 -11.16
CA PHE A 41 0.02 3.18 -11.88
C PHE A 41 -0.64 1.80 -12.09
N PRO A 42 -1.79 1.73 -12.80
CA PRO A 42 -2.57 0.48 -12.89
C PRO A 42 -1.80 -0.67 -13.57
N HIS A 43 -0.82 -0.36 -14.43
CA HIS A 43 0.06 -1.34 -15.08
C HIS A 43 1.16 -1.91 -14.17
N CYS A 44 1.40 -1.27 -13.02
CA CYS A 44 2.29 -1.75 -11.97
C CYS A 44 1.56 -2.56 -10.88
N CYS A 45 0.24 -2.59 -10.89
CA CYS A 45 -0.60 -3.20 -9.85
C CYS A 45 -1.45 -4.33 -10.41
N THR A 46 -1.90 -5.24 -9.54
CA THR A 46 -3.00 -6.16 -9.85
C THR A 46 -4.32 -5.41 -10.01
N LYS A 47 -5.35 -6.09 -10.50
CA LYS A 47 -6.70 -5.51 -10.56
C LYS A 47 -7.15 -5.10 -9.16
N HIS A 48 -7.69 -3.91 -9.05
CA HIS A 48 -8.13 -3.34 -7.78
C HIS A 48 -9.22 -2.28 -7.98
N ILE A 49 -9.99 -2.04 -6.94
CA ILE A 49 -10.91 -0.90 -6.85
C ILE A 49 -10.86 -0.28 -5.45
N VAL A 50 -11.21 0.99 -5.37
CA VAL A 50 -11.38 1.73 -4.10
C VAL A 50 -12.84 2.18 -4.01
N THR A 51 -13.60 1.59 -3.10
CA THR A 51 -15.03 1.86 -2.98
C THR A 51 -15.55 1.54 -1.58
N SER A 52 -16.74 2.07 -1.24
CA SER A 52 -17.54 1.63 -0.10
C SER A 52 -18.83 0.93 -0.55
N ARG A 53 -19.09 0.83 -1.85
CA ARG A 53 -20.34 0.27 -2.39
C ARG A 53 -20.36 -1.26 -2.27
N LYS A 54 -21.36 -1.78 -1.56
CA LYS A 54 -21.55 -3.22 -1.32
C LYS A 54 -21.59 -4.04 -2.61
N ASP A 55 -22.37 -3.56 -3.60
CA ASP A 55 -22.54 -4.25 -4.89
C ASP A 55 -21.22 -4.38 -5.65
N LEU A 56 -20.40 -3.31 -5.69
CA LEU A 56 -19.10 -3.33 -6.36
C LEU A 56 -18.09 -4.25 -5.65
N LEU A 57 -18.08 -4.26 -4.31
CA LEU A 57 -17.22 -5.15 -3.53
C LEU A 57 -17.60 -6.61 -3.75
N ALA A 58 -18.90 -6.94 -3.68
CA ALA A 58 -19.39 -8.30 -3.89
C ALA A 58 -19.12 -8.79 -5.32
N ASN A 59 -19.34 -7.93 -6.33
CA ASN A 59 -19.04 -8.24 -7.72
C ASN A 59 -17.54 -8.50 -7.93
N PHE A 60 -16.66 -7.70 -7.33
CA PHE A 60 -15.22 -7.88 -7.43
C PHE A 60 -14.77 -9.22 -6.85
N VAL A 61 -15.26 -9.59 -5.65
CA VAL A 61 -14.98 -10.92 -5.06
C VAL A 61 -15.53 -12.04 -5.94
N GLY A 62 -16.73 -11.84 -6.51
CA GLY A 62 -17.35 -12.81 -7.43
C GLY A 62 -16.55 -13.02 -8.72
N GLU A 63 -15.92 -11.98 -9.26
CA GLU A 63 -15.11 -12.02 -10.47
C GLU A 63 -13.75 -12.68 -10.23
N PHE A 64 -12.98 -12.18 -9.26
CA PHE A 64 -11.59 -12.60 -9.01
C PHE A 64 -11.45 -13.83 -8.12
N LYS A 65 -12.54 -14.27 -7.42
CA LYS A 65 -12.61 -15.47 -6.56
C LYS A 65 -11.72 -15.46 -5.32
N ASP A 66 -10.53 -14.88 -5.38
CA ASP A 66 -9.54 -14.76 -4.31
C ASP A 66 -9.01 -13.34 -4.29
N THR A 67 -9.28 -12.62 -3.23
CA THR A 67 -9.04 -11.17 -3.14
C THR A 67 -8.49 -10.78 -1.78
N VAL A 68 -7.89 -9.59 -1.70
CA VAL A 68 -7.47 -8.98 -0.44
C VAL A 68 -8.16 -7.64 -0.29
N ILE A 69 -8.82 -7.44 0.86
CA ILE A 69 -9.42 -6.16 1.24
C ILE A 69 -8.67 -5.51 2.39
N LYS A 70 -8.49 -4.21 2.33
CA LYS A 70 -7.70 -3.43 3.30
C LYS A 70 -8.24 -2.01 3.47
N PRO A 71 -8.22 -1.46 4.71
CA PRO A 71 -8.59 -0.07 4.95
C PRO A 71 -7.56 0.88 4.33
N LEU A 72 -7.96 2.09 3.97
CA LEU A 72 -7.05 3.06 3.34
C LEU A 72 -6.08 3.70 4.34
N ASP A 73 -6.42 3.74 5.61
CA ASP A 73 -5.64 4.36 6.69
C ASP A 73 -4.95 3.35 7.62
N GLY A 74 -5.13 2.04 7.39
CA GLY A 74 -4.48 0.97 8.15
C GLY A 74 -2.99 0.86 7.86
N MET A 75 -2.19 0.56 8.89
CA MET A 75 -0.76 0.27 8.78
C MET A 75 -0.38 -1.00 9.53
N GLY A 76 0.82 -1.53 9.26
CA GLY A 76 1.33 -2.71 9.98
C GLY A 76 0.56 -4.00 9.71
N GLY A 77 -0.22 -4.09 8.64
CA GLY A 77 -1.03 -5.26 8.32
C GLY A 77 -2.35 -5.36 9.09
N ALA A 78 -2.70 -4.34 9.89
CA ALA A 78 -3.96 -4.34 10.64
C ALA A 78 -5.18 -4.31 9.71
N SER A 79 -6.18 -5.13 10.04
CA SER A 79 -7.47 -5.22 9.32
C SER A 79 -7.33 -5.55 7.84
N ILE A 80 -6.33 -6.36 7.47
CA ILE A 80 -6.22 -6.92 6.12
C ILE A 80 -6.87 -8.30 6.13
N PHE A 81 -7.80 -8.54 5.21
CA PHE A 81 -8.47 -9.82 5.06
C PHE A 81 -8.29 -10.37 3.65
N ARG A 82 -7.95 -11.66 3.55
CA ARG A 82 -8.08 -12.41 2.31
C ARG A 82 -9.50 -12.97 2.25
N LEU A 83 -10.19 -12.72 1.13
CA LEU A 83 -11.57 -13.10 0.92
C LEU A 83 -11.68 -14.04 -0.27
N LYS A 84 -12.37 -15.16 -0.07
CA LYS A 84 -12.77 -16.06 -1.16
C LYS A 84 -14.26 -15.90 -1.44
N SER A 85 -14.66 -16.16 -2.68
CA SER A 85 -16.07 -16.00 -3.09
C SER A 85 -17.04 -16.91 -2.36
N ASN A 86 -16.58 -17.99 -1.75
CA ASN A 86 -17.34 -18.94 -0.95
C ASN A 86 -17.15 -18.79 0.56
N ASP A 87 -16.53 -17.69 1.03
CA ASP A 87 -16.33 -17.45 2.45
C ASP A 87 -17.69 -17.16 3.13
N PRO A 88 -18.11 -17.95 4.13
CA PRO A 88 -19.38 -17.74 4.82
C PRO A 88 -19.43 -16.39 5.56
N ASN A 89 -18.29 -15.80 5.92
CA ASN A 89 -18.18 -14.54 6.63
C ASN A 89 -18.04 -13.33 5.68
N LEU A 90 -18.08 -13.52 4.36
CA LEU A 90 -17.84 -12.47 3.38
C LEU A 90 -18.63 -11.20 3.68
N ASN A 91 -19.94 -11.31 3.87
CA ASN A 91 -20.79 -10.15 4.12
C ASN A 91 -20.44 -9.43 5.42
N VAL A 92 -20.18 -10.17 6.49
CA VAL A 92 -19.82 -9.60 7.80
C VAL A 92 -18.46 -8.88 7.73
N ILE A 93 -17.48 -9.45 7.01
CA ILE A 93 -16.19 -8.81 6.81
C ILE A 93 -16.35 -7.52 6.02
N LEU A 94 -17.12 -7.54 4.92
CA LEU A 94 -17.37 -6.34 4.12
C LEU A 94 -18.05 -5.23 4.95
N GLU A 95 -19.08 -5.58 5.73
CA GLU A 95 -19.76 -4.63 6.61
C GLU A 95 -18.82 -4.04 7.66
N THR A 96 -18.03 -4.89 8.30
CA THR A 96 -17.12 -4.48 9.38
C THR A 96 -16.02 -3.54 8.85
N ILE A 97 -15.32 -3.94 7.78
CA ILE A 97 -14.16 -3.16 7.28
C ILE A 97 -14.58 -1.83 6.65
N THR A 98 -15.79 -1.75 6.12
CA THR A 98 -16.34 -0.52 5.52
C THR A 98 -17.14 0.32 6.51
N HIS A 99 -17.16 -0.03 7.79
CA HIS A 99 -18.04 0.59 8.79
C HIS A 99 -19.47 0.73 8.26
N HIS A 100 -20.08 -0.41 7.91
CA HIS A 100 -21.44 -0.48 7.32
C HIS A 100 -21.56 0.32 6.00
N PHE A 101 -20.56 0.19 5.11
CA PHE A 101 -20.51 0.81 3.78
C PHE A 101 -20.42 2.35 3.78
N THR A 102 -19.98 2.94 4.89
CA THR A 102 -19.73 4.37 5.00
C THR A 102 -18.30 4.76 4.66
N GLU A 103 -17.32 3.88 4.89
CA GLU A 103 -15.91 4.14 4.62
C GLU A 103 -15.41 3.39 3.40
N LYS A 104 -14.58 4.08 2.60
CA LYS A 104 -13.95 3.48 1.43
C LYS A 104 -12.81 2.56 1.86
N VAL A 105 -12.70 1.44 1.16
CA VAL A 105 -11.63 0.45 1.30
C VAL A 105 -11.02 0.16 -0.05
N MET A 106 -9.81 -0.37 -0.09
CA MET A 106 -9.24 -0.97 -1.29
C MET A 106 -9.48 -2.47 -1.27
N ILE A 107 -10.00 -3.02 -2.36
CA ILE A 107 -10.00 -4.45 -2.64
C ILE A 107 -9.18 -4.71 -3.90
N GLN A 108 -8.37 -5.75 -3.88
CA GLN A 108 -7.50 -6.16 -4.98
C GLN A 108 -7.49 -7.67 -5.16
N GLU A 109 -7.12 -8.13 -6.34
CA GLU A 109 -6.80 -9.52 -6.62
C GLU A 109 -5.67 -9.98 -5.70
N PHE A 110 -5.78 -11.21 -5.16
CA PHE A 110 -4.75 -11.80 -4.31
C PHE A 110 -3.54 -12.22 -5.15
N ILE A 111 -2.35 -11.93 -4.67
CA ILE A 111 -1.08 -12.33 -5.27
C ILE A 111 -0.54 -13.51 -4.46
N PRO A 112 -0.55 -14.76 -4.99
CA PRO A 112 -0.09 -15.94 -4.25
C PRO A 112 1.38 -15.86 -3.83
N GLU A 113 2.21 -15.19 -4.63
CA GLU A 113 3.65 -15.02 -4.43
C GLU A 113 3.99 -14.27 -3.14
N ILE A 114 3.01 -13.65 -2.47
CA ILE A 114 3.20 -13.05 -1.14
C ILE A 114 3.74 -14.06 -0.11
N SER A 115 3.51 -15.36 -0.32
CA SER A 115 4.08 -16.42 0.52
C SER A 115 5.62 -16.47 0.48
N GLU A 116 6.23 -15.99 -0.60
CA GLU A 116 7.67 -15.82 -0.76
C GLU A 116 8.18 -14.48 -0.19
N GLY A 117 7.26 -13.66 0.30
CA GLY A 117 7.50 -12.33 0.85
C GLY A 117 7.21 -11.19 -0.11
N ASP A 118 6.98 -10.04 0.44
CA ASP A 118 7.00 -8.78 -0.28
C ASP A 118 8.38 -8.12 -0.17
N LYS A 119 8.72 -7.31 -1.16
CA LYS A 119 9.98 -6.58 -1.19
C LYS A 119 9.73 -5.10 -0.91
N ARG A 120 10.45 -4.53 0.04
CA ARG A 120 10.52 -3.09 0.23
C ARG A 120 11.76 -2.54 -0.44
N ILE A 121 11.55 -1.76 -1.49
CA ILE A 121 12.58 -1.07 -2.25
C ILE A 121 12.65 0.37 -1.76
N LEU A 122 13.82 0.82 -1.30
CA LEU A 122 14.01 2.22 -0.96
C LEU A 122 14.34 3.01 -2.23
N LEU A 123 13.55 4.06 -2.51
CA LEU A 123 13.85 5.03 -3.56
C LEU A 123 14.34 6.32 -2.92
N VAL A 124 15.43 6.84 -3.44
CA VAL A 124 15.97 8.16 -3.11
C VAL A 124 15.99 8.99 -4.39
N ASN A 125 15.30 10.12 -4.37
CA ASN A 125 15.14 10.98 -5.55
C ASN A 125 14.64 10.21 -6.80
N GLY A 126 13.72 9.27 -6.59
CA GLY A 126 13.12 8.46 -7.66
C GLY A 126 13.94 7.24 -8.10
N GLU A 127 15.17 7.09 -7.62
CA GLU A 127 16.07 6.00 -8.00
C GLU A 127 16.16 4.93 -6.90
N PRO A 128 16.16 3.62 -7.26
CA PRO A 128 16.25 2.54 -6.28
C PRO A 128 17.67 2.42 -5.69
N MET A 129 17.76 2.13 -4.39
CA MET A 129 19.02 2.02 -3.66
C MET A 129 19.66 0.61 -3.76
N GLY A 130 19.73 0.05 -4.96
CA GLY A 130 20.53 -1.14 -5.29
C GLY A 130 20.05 -2.49 -4.73
N ALA A 131 19.33 -2.52 -3.62
CA ALA A 131 18.81 -3.73 -3.00
C ALA A 131 17.44 -3.49 -2.37
N ALA A 132 16.66 -4.57 -2.20
CA ALA A 132 15.40 -4.58 -1.48
C ALA A 132 15.52 -5.34 -0.16
N ILE A 133 14.64 -5.02 0.78
CA ILE A 133 14.38 -5.84 1.97
C ILE A 133 13.17 -6.72 1.67
N ALA A 134 13.38 -8.01 1.47
CA ALA A 134 12.30 -8.98 1.40
C ALA A 134 11.79 -9.25 2.82
N ARG A 135 10.46 -9.13 3.01
CA ARG A 135 9.78 -9.39 4.27
C ARG A 135 8.97 -10.68 4.11
N ILE A 136 9.51 -11.76 4.67
CA ILE A 136 8.93 -13.10 4.53
C ILE A 136 7.95 -13.32 5.67
N PRO A 137 6.66 -13.59 5.41
CA PRO A 137 5.66 -13.87 6.44
C PRO A 137 6.09 -15.01 7.35
N ALA A 138 5.69 -14.94 8.63
CA ALA A 138 5.84 -16.07 9.53
C ALA A 138 4.97 -17.26 9.10
N GLU A 139 5.28 -18.46 9.55
CA GLU A 139 4.49 -19.65 9.24
C GLU A 139 3.02 -19.48 9.67
N GLY A 140 2.10 -19.75 8.74
CA GLY A 140 0.67 -19.55 8.95
C GLY A 140 0.17 -18.11 8.83
N GLU A 141 1.05 -17.15 8.53
CA GLU A 141 0.70 -15.73 8.35
C GLU A 141 0.79 -15.35 6.86
N LEU A 142 -0.04 -14.40 6.42
CA LEU A 142 -0.02 -13.84 5.06
C LEU A 142 0.56 -12.43 5.01
N ARG A 143 0.83 -11.82 6.17
CA ARG A 143 1.33 -10.44 6.26
C ARG A 143 2.85 -10.41 6.29
N GLY A 144 3.47 -9.77 5.32
CA GLY A 144 4.91 -9.50 5.27
C GLY A 144 5.39 -8.42 6.24
N ASN A 145 4.52 -7.91 7.13
CA ASN A 145 4.88 -6.84 8.05
C ASN A 145 5.79 -7.36 9.18
N LEU A 146 6.93 -6.73 9.40
CA LEU A 146 7.85 -7.06 10.50
C LEU A 146 7.16 -7.00 11.87
N ALA A 147 6.22 -6.06 12.04
CA ALA A 147 5.40 -5.95 13.25
C ALA A 147 4.47 -7.17 13.47
N ALA A 148 4.20 -7.96 12.43
CA ALA A 148 3.44 -9.20 12.48
C ALA A 148 4.33 -10.46 12.58
N GLY A 149 5.65 -10.29 12.83
CA GLY A 149 6.58 -11.40 13.01
C GLY A 149 7.29 -11.86 11.73
N ALA A 150 7.17 -11.12 10.61
CA ALA A 150 7.91 -11.43 9.39
C ALA A 150 9.42 -11.31 9.60
N SER A 151 10.20 -12.11 8.88
CA SER A 151 11.65 -11.99 8.81
C SER A 151 12.09 -11.06 7.68
N ALA A 152 13.25 -10.41 7.85
CA ALA A 152 13.81 -9.50 6.86
C ALA A 152 15.08 -10.10 6.23
N VAL A 153 15.13 -10.15 4.90
CA VAL A 153 16.30 -10.65 4.15
C VAL A 153 16.61 -9.67 3.03
N ALA A 154 17.90 -9.35 2.84
CA ALA A 154 18.32 -8.56 1.67
C ALA A 154 18.17 -9.39 0.39
N LYS A 155 17.55 -8.79 -0.63
CA LYS A 155 17.42 -9.38 -1.98
C LYS A 155 17.86 -8.39 -3.05
N SER A 156 18.43 -8.89 -4.14
CA SER A 156 18.67 -8.11 -5.35
C SER A 156 17.34 -7.73 -6.01
N LEU A 157 17.34 -6.61 -6.72
CA LEU A 157 16.19 -6.17 -7.51
C LEU A 157 16.08 -7.02 -8.78
N SER A 158 14.87 -7.46 -9.08
CA SER A 158 14.56 -8.11 -10.35
C SER A 158 14.40 -7.06 -11.47
N GLU A 159 14.39 -7.50 -12.72
CA GLU A 159 14.08 -6.63 -13.86
C GLU A 159 12.70 -5.97 -13.73
N ARG A 160 11.74 -6.70 -13.18
CA ARG A 160 10.40 -6.17 -12.91
C ARG A 160 10.42 -5.09 -11.83
N ASP A 161 11.18 -5.27 -10.76
CA ASP A 161 11.34 -4.26 -9.71
C ASP A 161 11.94 -2.98 -10.28
N LEU A 162 13.01 -3.10 -11.07
CA LEU A 162 13.67 -1.96 -11.72
C LEU A 162 12.72 -1.25 -12.69
N TRP A 163 11.94 -1.99 -13.46
CA TRP A 163 10.95 -1.43 -14.36
C TRP A 163 9.87 -0.65 -13.59
N ILE A 164 9.32 -1.20 -12.49
CA ILE A 164 8.34 -0.50 -11.64
C ILE A 164 8.97 0.79 -11.06
N CYS A 165 10.20 0.72 -10.56
CA CYS A 165 10.89 1.90 -10.03
C CYS A 165 11.02 3.00 -11.10
N LYS A 166 11.34 2.64 -12.33
CA LYS A 166 11.49 3.57 -13.47
C LYS A 166 10.14 4.21 -13.84
N GLU A 167 9.04 3.47 -13.78
CA GLU A 167 7.69 3.99 -14.06
C GLU A 167 7.21 4.96 -12.98
N VAL A 168 7.46 4.65 -11.71
CA VAL A 168 6.92 5.39 -10.57
C VAL A 168 7.83 6.57 -10.17
N GLY A 169 9.15 6.40 -10.25
CA GLY A 169 10.16 7.34 -9.76
C GLY A 169 9.96 8.79 -10.21
N PRO A 170 9.81 9.07 -11.52
CA PRO A 170 9.63 10.44 -12.02
C PRO A 170 8.41 11.16 -11.43
N SER A 171 7.31 10.44 -11.22
CA SER A 171 6.10 10.98 -10.62
C SER A 171 6.30 11.33 -9.14
N LEU A 172 7.02 10.51 -8.40
CA LEU A 172 7.38 10.78 -7.00
C LEU A 172 8.23 12.05 -6.88
N VAL A 173 9.28 12.16 -7.70
CA VAL A 173 10.18 13.34 -7.73
C VAL A 173 9.39 14.61 -8.04
N LYS A 174 8.52 14.57 -9.06
CA LYS A 174 7.67 15.72 -9.42
C LYS A 174 6.78 16.18 -8.27
N LYS A 175 6.40 15.28 -7.37
CA LYS A 175 5.63 15.58 -6.16
C LYS A 175 6.51 15.96 -4.96
N GLY A 176 7.83 15.96 -5.08
CA GLY A 176 8.76 16.20 -3.97
C GLY A 176 8.76 15.08 -2.92
N LEU A 177 8.39 13.87 -3.33
CA LEU A 177 8.51 12.64 -2.55
C LEU A 177 9.87 12.01 -2.85
N LEU A 178 10.89 12.45 -2.13
CA LEU A 178 12.30 12.13 -2.42
C LEU A 178 12.80 10.89 -1.69
N LEU A 179 12.16 10.51 -0.58
CA LEU A 179 12.49 9.31 0.20
C LEU A 179 11.23 8.45 0.31
N VAL A 180 11.18 7.35 -0.43
CA VAL A 180 9.98 6.51 -0.55
C VAL A 180 10.32 5.03 -0.39
N GLY A 181 9.50 4.30 0.37
CA GLY A 181 9.49 2.84 0.38
C GLY A 181 8.44 2.34 -0.62
N LEU A 182 8.87 1.65 -1.67
CA LEU A 182 8.01 0.99 -2.64
C LEU A 182 7.91 -0.49 -2.27
N ASP A 183 6.68 -0.97 -2.07
CA ASP A 183 6.42 -2.37 -1.75
C ASP A 183 5.95 -3.11 -3.01
N THR A 184 6.62 -4.20 -3.36
CA THR A 184 6.34 -5.07 -4.51
C THR A 184 6.25 -6.54 -4.08
N VAL A 185 5.49 -7.32 -4.80
CA VAL A 185 5.42 -8.79 -4.68
C VAL A 185 5.91 -9.41 -5.96
#